data_082f84760216cd2c45177b8f69b91e95
#
_entry.id   082f84760216cd2c45177b8f69b91e95
#
_cell.length_a   1.000
_cell.length_b   1.000
_cell.length_c   1.000
_cell.angle_alpha   90.00
_cell.angle_beta   90.00
_cell.angle_gamma   90.00
#
_symmetry.space_group_name_H-M   'P 1'
#
loop_
_entity.id
_entity.type
_entity.pdbx_description
1 polymer ?
#
loop_
_entity_poly.entity_id
_entity_poly.type
_entity_poly.pdbx_seq_one_letter_code
_entity_poly.pdbx_strand_id
1 'polypeptide(L)'
;LHGKQHSFPTRRSSDLFTGEISVPMLQEVGVTHCIIGHSERREMFNDTDETVNKKAKRLIDAGITPILCIGETEAQYDAGDSEKVIRDQLTGSLADMCPKCVGNMVIAYEPIWAIGTGKSASVEIAENCCRIVRDQVRVMYGDEAAENVRVQYGGSVKPNNIV
;
A
#
# COMPACT_ATOMS: atom_id res chain seq x y z
N LEU A 1 -42.32 -6.09 -34.37
CA LEU A 1 -40.98 -6.52 -33.94
C LEU A 1 -40.45 -5.47 -32.99
N HIS A 2 -40.65 -5.67 -31.66
CA HIS A 2 -40.11 -4.81 -30.63
C HIS A 2 -38.67 -5.27 -30.34
N GLY A 3 -37.69 -4.51 -30.85
CA GLY A 3 -36.29 -4.66 -30.49
C GLY A 3 -36.14 -4.43 -28.99
N LYS A 4 -35.70 -5.45 -28.24
CA LYS A 4 -35.22 -5.27 -26.89
C LYS A 4 -33.99 -4.40 -26.97
N GLN A 5 -34.11 -3.13 -26.57
CA GLN A 5 -32.95 -2.30 -26.23
C GLN A 5 -32.30 -2.99 -25.05
N HIS A 6 -31.12 -3.56 -25.28
CA HIS A 6 -30.23 -3.91 -24.19
C HIS A 6 -29.83 -2.60 -23.56
N SER A 7 -30.48 -2.24 -22.46
CA SER A 7 -29.97 -1.18 -21.59
C SER A 7 -28.59 -1.65 -21.08
N PHE A 8 -27.54 -0.99 -21.50
CA PHE A 8 -26.27 -1.13 -20.85
C PHE A 8 -26.50 -0.88 -19.34
N PRO A 9 -25.95 -1.72 -18.44
CA PRO A 9 -26.09 -1.49 -17.02
C PRO A 9 -25.66 -0.05 -16.74
N THR A 10 -26.53 0.70 -16.08
CA THR A 10 -26.23 2.08 -15.68
C THR A 10 -24.93 2.07 -14.90
N ARG A 11 -23.87 2.65 -15.46
CA ARG A 11 -22.57 2.78 -14.80
C ARG A 11 -22.81 3.43 -13.46
N ARG A 12 -22.37 2.76 -12.38
CA ARG A 12 -22.37 3.35 -11.05
C ARG A 12 -21.44 4.56 -11.08
N SER A 13 -21.69 5.54 -10.23
CA SER A 13 -20.87 6.76 -10.17
C SER A 13 -19.35 6.48 -9.99
N SER A 14 -19.00 5.32 -9.44
CA SER A 14 -17.62 4.83 -9.30
C SER A 14 -16.95 4.42 -10.61
N ASP A 15 -17.71 4.26 -11.70
CA ASP A 15 -17.20 3.82 -13.02
C ASP A 15 -16.93 5.00 -13.97
N LEU A 16 -17.02 6.24 -13.46
CA LEU A 16 -16.89 7.46 -14.26
C LEU A 16 -15.43 7.92 -14.47
N PHE A 17 -14.48 7.30 -13.82
CA PHE A 17 -13.07 7.66 -13.95
C PHE A 17 -12.36 6.76 -14.95
N THR A 18 -12.20 7.24 -16.18
CA THR A 18 -11.54 6.50 -17.26
C THR A 18 -10.12 6.08 -16.87
N GLY A 19 -9.83 4.80 -16.99
CA GLY A 19 -8.52 4.22 -16.67
C GLY A 19 -8.37 3.78 -15.20
N GLU A 20 -9.34 4.09 -14.32
CA GLU A 20 -9.30 3.68 -12.91
C GLU A 20 -10.19 2.46 -12.65
N ILE A 21 -9.78 1.65 -11.65
CA ILE A 21 -10.52 0.46 -11.21
C ILE A 21 -11.22 0.79 -9.90
N SER A 22 -12.53 0.56 -9.85
CA SER A 22 -13.32 0.78 -8.64
C SER A 22 -13.37 -0.46 -7.74
N VAL A 23 -13.63 -0.24 -6.45
CA VAL A 23 -13.78 -1.34 -5.48
C VAL A 23 -14.86 -2.35 -5.88
N PRO A 24 -16.05 -1.94 -6.35
CA PRO A 24 -17.05 -2.91 -6.87
C PRO A 24 -16.53 -3.79 -8.01
N MET A 25 -15.71 -3.24 -8.93
CA MET A 25 -15.08 -4.04 -9.99
C MET A 25 -14.14 -5.10 -9.43
N LEU A 26 -13.37 -4.77 -8.38
CA LEU A 26 -12.49 -5.73 -7.69
C LEU A 26 -13.29 -6.85 -7.01
N GLN A 27 -14.40 -6.50 -6.36
CA GLN A 27 -15.29 -7.48 -5.72
C GLN A 27 -15.94 -8.42 -6.74
N GLU A 28 -16.34 -7.91 -7.90
CA GLU A 28 -16.99 -8.68 -8.96
C GLU A 28 -16.10 -9.80 -9.51
N VAL A 29 -14.77 -9.59 -9.52
CA VAL A 29 -13.79 -10.60 -9.94
C VAL A 29 -13.16 -11.37 -8.77
N GLY A 30 -13.66 -11.21 -7.54
CA GLY A 30 -13.24 -11.98 -6.37
C GLY A 30 -11.89 -11.58 -5.78
N VAL A 31 -11.45 -10.34 -5.97
CA VAL A 31 -10.19 -9.85 -5.38
C VAL A 31 -10.31 -9.78 -3.86
N THR A 32 -9.35 -10.38 -3.16
CA THR A 32 -9.27 -10.38 -1.68
C THR A 32 -8.22 -9.42 -1.13
N HIS A 33 -7.21 -9.07 -1.91
CA HIS A 33 -6.13 -8.17 -1.54
C HIS A 33 -5.88 -7.18 -2.66
N CYS A 34 -5.54 -5.92 -2.32
CA CYS A 34 -5.26 -4.88 -3.31
C CYS A 34 -4.03 -4.06 -2.90
N ILE A 35 -3.07 -3.95 -3.80
CA ILE A 35 -1.88 -3.11 -3.63
C ILE A 35 -2.29 -1.65 -3.82
N ILE A 36 -1.89 -0.79 -2.88
CA ILE A 36 -2.11 0.65 -2.90
C ILE A 36 -0.83 1.40 -2.51
N GLY A 37 -0.69 2.62 -2.98
CA GLY A 37 0.46 3.46 -2.64
C GLY A 37 1.79 2.99 -3.22
N HIS A 38 1.78 2.10 -4.22
CA HIS A 38 2.98 1.66 -4.91
C HIS A 38 3.76 2.86 -5.47
N SER A 39 5.09 2.77 -5.48
CA SER A 39 5.98 3.84 -5.93
C SER A 39 5.62 4.38 -7.32
N GLU A 40 5.33 3.53 -8.28
CA GLU A 40 4.91 3.95 -9.63
C GLU A 40 3.63 4.80 -9.61
N ARG A 41 2.65 4.46 -8.77
CA ARG A 41 1.44 5.27 -8.68
C ARG A 41 1.67 6.61 -7.98
N ARG A 42 2.59 6.65 -7.03
CA ARG A 42 3.02 7.91 -6.39
C ARG A 42 3.74 8.81 -7.37
N GLU A 43 4.65 8.25 -8.16
CA GLU A 43 5.49 9.01 -9.11
C GLU A 43 4.73 9.38 -10.38
N MET A 44 4.05 8.43 -11.03
CA MET A 44 3.46 8.62 -12.36
C MET A 44 2.02 9.13 -12.31
N PHE A 45 1.29 8.85 -11.24
CA PHE A 45 -0.15 9.14 -11.11
C PHE A 45 -0.49 10.04 -9.93
N ASN A 46 0.53 10.59 -9.25
CA ASN A 46 0.39 11.52 -8.13
C ASN A 46 -0.46 10.98 -6.96
N ASP A 47 -0.37 9.68 -6.67
CA ASP A 47 -0.97 9.13 -5.47
C ASP A 47 -0.25 9.74 -4.24
N THR A 48 -0.98 10.51 -3.44
CA THR A 48 -0.49 11.08 -2.17
C THR A 48 -0.88 10.19 -1.01
N ASP A 49 -0.29 10.40 0.17
CA ASP A 49 -0.65 9.63 1.37
C ASP A 49 -2.13 9.80 1.72
N GLU A 50 -2.71 10.99 1.49
CA GLU A 50 -4.13 11.23 1.68
C GLU A 50 -5.00 10.40 0.70
N THR A 51 -4.62 10.32 -0.58
CA THR A 51 -5.36 9.50 -1.55
C THR A 51 -5.22 8.01 -1.26
N VAL A 52 -4.03 7.59 -0.82
CA VAL A 52 -3.77 6.21 -0.38
C VAL A 52 -4.60 5.86 0.85
N ASN A 53 -4.70 6.77 1.83
CA ASN A 53 -5.57 6.61 3.00
C ASN A 53 -7.04 6.40 2.62
N LYS A 54 -7.56 7.22 1.69
CA LYS A 54 -8.93 7.08 1.19
C LYS A 54 -9.15 5.73 0.50
N LYS A 55 -8.15 5.27 -0.29
CA LYS A 55 -8.18 3.94 -0.93
C LYS A 55 -8.19 2.82 0.11
N ALA A 56 -7.33 2.89 1.13
CA ALA A 56 -7.27 1.91 2.21
C ALA A 56 -8.62 1.77 2.92
N LYS A 57 -9.20 2.89 3.35
CA LYS A 57 -10.52 2.91 4.00
C LYS A 57 -11.60 2.26 3.14
N ARG A 58 -11.65 2.59 1.85
CA ARG A 58 -12.63 2.02 0.90
C ARG A 58 -12.47 0.52 0.71
N LEU A 59 -11.23 0.02 0.65
CA LEU A 59 -10.97 -1.41 0.52
C LEU A 59 -11.41 -2.15 1.78
N ILE A 60 -11.07 -1.63 2.96
CA ILE A 60 -11.45 -2.22 4.25
C ILE A 60 -12.99 -2.28 4.40
N ASP A 61 -13.69 -1.20 4.07
CA ASP A 61 -15.15 -1.15 4.11
C ASP A 61 -15.80 -2.21 3.19
N ALA A 62 -15.09 -2.61 2.14
CA ALA A 62 -15.53 -3.62 1.18
C ALA A 62 -15.04 -5.05 1.52
N GLY A 63 -14.32 -5.25 2.62
CA GLY A 63 -13.76 -6.54 3.01
C GLY A 63 -12.54 -6.98 2.19
N ILE A 64 -11.89 -6.05 1.47
CA ILE A 64 -10.66 -6.31 0.73
C ILE A 64 -9.47 -5.85 1.58
N THR A 65 -8.48 -6.70 1.74
CA THR A 65 -7.27 -6.38 2.52
C THR A 65 -6.34 -5.46 1.73
N PRO A 66 -6.04 -4.24 2.21
CA PRO A 66 -5.05 -3.38 1.58
C PRO A 66 -3.63 -3.92 1.79
N ILE A 67 -2.80 -3.87 0.74
CA ILE A 67 -1.35 -4.01 0.81
C ILE A 67 -0.79 -2.61 0.56
N LEU A 68 -0.43 -1.91 1.64
CA LEU A 68 0.08 -0.55 1.60
C LEU A 68 1.57 -0.55 1.30
N CYS A 69 1.97 0.00 0.16
CA CYS A 69 3.37 0.20 -0.19
C CYS A 69 3.88 1.55 0.33
N ILE A 70 5.04 1.50 0.94
CA ILE A 70 5.79 2.65 1.43
C ILE A 70 7.27 2.45 1.16
N GLY A 71 8.02 3.54 1.05
CA GLY A 71 9.48 3.48 0.88
C GLY A 71 10.04 4.78 0.35
N GLU A 72 11.34 4.91 0.49
CA GLU A 72 12.10 6.09 0.10
C GLU A 72 12.71 5.96 -1.28
N THR A 73 12.89 7.10 -1.93
CA THR A 73 13.66 7.25 -3.17
C THR A 73 15.16 7.15 -2.91
N GLU A 74 15.96 6.98 -3.98
CA GLU A 74 17.44 6.96 -3.88
C GLU A 74 17.98 8.25 -3.26
N ALA A 75 17.47 9.40 -3.65
CA ALA A 75 17.91 10.69 -3.10
C ALA A 75 17.62 10.81 -1.60
N GLN A 76 16.49 10.29 -1.12
CA GLN A 76 16.13 10.26 0.29
C GLN A 76 17.00 9.26 1.07
N TYR A 77 17.29 8.11 0.47
CA TYR A 77 18.20 7.12 1.05
C TYR A 77 19.60 7.69 1.23
N ASP A 78 20.14 8.30 0.17
CA ASP A 78 21.49 8.92 0.20
C ASP A 78 21.59 10.09 1.20
N ALA A 79 20.47 10.78 1.43
CA ALA A 79 20.37 11.83 2.45
C ALA A 79 20.24 11.29 3.89
N GLY A 80 20.02 9.98 4.07
CA GLY A 80 19.80 9.37 5.38
C GLY A 80 18.39 9.57 5.93
N ASP A 81 17.43 9.91 5.08
CA ASP A 81 16.04 10.25 5.46
C ASP A 81 15.08 9.05 5.50
N SER A 82 15.56 7.80 5.31
CA SER A 82 14.72 6.61 5.22
C SER A 82 13.71 6.49 6.36
N GLU A 83 14.15 6.62 7.61
CA GLU A 83 13.28 6.53 8.78
C GLU A 83 12.20 7.62 8.75
N LYS A 84 12.58 8.86 8.46
CA LYS A 84 11.65 9.98 8.39
C LYS A 84 10.59 9.74 7.32
N VAL A 85 10.98 9.32 6.12
CA VAL A 85 10.08 9.07 5.00
C VAL A 85 9.09 7.94 5.34
N ILE A 86 9.56 6.83 5.91
CA ILE A 86 8.72 5.71 6.33
C ILE A 86 7.68 6.19 7.35
N ARG A 87 8.08 6.94 8.37
CA ARG A 87 7.19 7.45 9.40
C ARG A 87 6.16 8.44 8.85
N ASP A 88 6.58 9.36 7.99
CA ASP A 88 5.71 10.37 7.39
C ASP A 88 4.65 9.70 6.49
N GLN A 89 5.06 8.77 5.61
CA GLN A 89 4.13 8.03 4.74
C GLN A 89 3.13 7.19 5.54
N LEU A 90 3.56 6.53 6.61
CA LEU A 90 2.64 5.78 7.48
C LEU A 90 1.67 6.71 8.20
N THR A 91 2.16 7.83 8.72
CA THR A 91 1.32 8.79 9.43
C THR A 91 0.22 9.33 8.53
N GLY A 92 0.53 9.68 7.30
CA GLY A 92 -0.45 10.19 6.34
C GLY A 92 -1.38 9.09 5.80
N SER A 93 -0.80 7.95 5.40
CA SER A 93 -1.57 6.87 4.76
C SER A 93 -2.49 6.12 5.72
N LEU A 94 -2.19 6.10 7.02
CA LEU A 94 -3.00 5.42 8.03
C LEU A 94 -3.85 6.36 8.87
N ALA A 95 -3.82 7.68 8.65
CA ALA A 95 -4.52 8.67 9.46
C ALA A 95 -5.99 8.30 9.73
N ASP A 96 -6.43 8.44 10.99
CA ASP A 96 -7.82 8.23 11.43
C ASP A 96 -8.41 6.86 11.05
N MET A 97 -7.59 5.81 11.08
CA MET A 97 -8.05 4.43 10.92
C MET A 97 -8.27 3.76 12.27
N CYS A 98 -9.08 2.70 12.31
CA CYS A 98 -9.24 1.94 13.55
C CYS A 98 -8.04 1.01 13.79
N PRO A 99 -7.59 0.79 15.06
CA PRO A 99 -6.45 -0.09 15.36
C PRO A 99 -6.61 -1.50 14.78
N LYS A 100 -7.80 -2.09 14.90
CA LYS A 100 -8.11 -3.41 14.34
C LYS A 100 -8.04 -3.40 12.81
N CYS A 101 -8.44 -2.30 12.16
CA CYS A 101 -8.34 -2.16 10.71
C CYS A 101 -6.88 -2.21 10.26
N VAL A 102 -6.01 -1.46 10.95
CA VAL A 102 -4.57 -1.42 10.66
C VAL A 102 -3.91 -2.77 10.95
N GLY A 103 -4.25 -3.42 12.06
CA GLY A 103 -3.74 -4.75 12.40
C GLY A 103 -4.06 -5.83 11.37
N ASN A 104 -5.12 -5.66 10.59
CA ASN A 104 -5.52 -6.61 9.54
C ASN A 104 -4.97 -6.26 8.14
N MET A 105 -4.20 -5.19 8.00
CA MET A 105 -3.56 -4.81 6.75
C MET A 105 -2.23 -5.55 6.53
N VAL A 106 -1.72 -5.40 5.32
CA VAL A 106 -0.32 -5.69 4.99
C VAL A 106 0.38 -4.36 4.67
N ILE A 107 1.57 -4.16 5.23
CA ILE A 107 2.43 -3.03 4.89
C ILE A 107 3.67 -3.57 4.21
N ALA A 108 3.92 -3.13 2.98
CA ALA A 108 5.07 -3.51 2.18
C ALA A 108 6.10 -2.38 2.18
N TYR A 109 7.26 -2.63 2.76
CA TYR A 109 8.39 -1.71 2.63
C TYR A 109 9.12 -1.97 1.31
N GLU A 110 9.17 -0.96 0.47
CA GLU A 110 9.77 -0.99 -0.87
C GLU A 110 10.93 0.03 -0.93
N PRO A 111 12.21 -0.38 -0.77
CA PRO A 111 13.33 0.51 -1.05
C PRO A 111 13.34 0.83 -2.55
N ILE A 112 12.79 1.98 -2.97
CA ILE A 112 12.58 2.32 -4.39
C ILE A 112 13.90 2.30 -5.15
N TRP A 113 15.00 2.70 -4.51
CA TRP A 113 16.36 2.65 -5.04
C TRP A 113 16.87 1.23 -5.34
N ALA A 114 16.24 0.20 -4.79
CA ALA A 114 16.61 -1.21 -5.01
C ALA A 114 15.64 -1.94 -5.96
N ILE A 115 14.57 -1.27 -6.47
CA ILE A 115 13.61 -1.87 -7.38
C ILE A 115 14.08 -1.71 -8.82
N GLY A 116 14.36 -2.82 -9.51
CA GLY A 116 14.72 -2.81 -10.94
C GLY A 116 16.08 -2.22 -11.28
N THR A 117 16.86 -1.76 -10.31
CA THR A 117 18.17 -1.10 -10.51
C THR A 117 19.35 -2.07 -10.47
N GLY A 118 19.12 -3.32 -10.09
CA GLY A 118 20.18 -4.29 -9.81
C GLY A 118 20.83 -4.13 -8.43
N LYS A 119 20.49 -3.07 -7.66
CA LYS A 119 20.85 -2.92 -6.26
C LYS A 119 19.91 -3.77 -5.40
N SER A 120 20.35 -4.19 -4.24
CA SER A 120 19.51 -4.83 -3.23
C SER A 120 19.84 -4.25 -1.86
N ALA A 121 18.84 -4.05 -1.02
CA ALA A 121 19.11 -3.72 0.38
C ALA A 121 19.78 -4.91 1.05
N SER A 122 20.70 -4.63 1.99
CA SER A 122 21.22 -5.68 2.87
C SER A 122 20.12 -6.16 3.81
N VAL A 123 20.32 -7.34 4.38
CA VAL A 123 19.39 -7.92 5.37
C VAL A 123 19.17 -6.96 6.53
N GLU A 124 20.26 -6.34 7.02
CA GLU A 124 20.21 -5.41 8.15
C GLU A 124 19.40 -4.14 7.82
N ILE A 125 19.51 -3.62 6.60
CA ILE A 125 18.72 -2.46 6.14
C ILE A 125 17.24 -2.86 6.04
N ALA A 126 16.95 -4.00 5.42
CA ALA A 126 15.57 -4.48 5.26
C ALA A 126 14.91 -4.73 6.64
N GLU A 127 15.62 -5.40 7.55
CA GLU A 127 15.15 -5.67 8.90
C GLU A 127 14.92 -4.36 9.69
N ASN A 128 15.88 -3.43 9.65
CA ASN A 128 15.75 -2.15 10.33
C ASN A 128 14.54 -1.35 9.83
N CYS A 129 14.35 -1.25 8.52
CA CYS A 129 13.20 -0.53 7.95
C CYS A 129 11.87 -1.22 8.28
N CYS A 130 11.79 -2.54 8.20
CA CYS A 130 10.61 -3.28 8.62
C CYS A 130 10.30 -3.10 10.12
N ARG A 131 11.34 -2.99 10.97
CA ARG A 131 11.18 -2.68 12.38
C ARG A 131 10.65 -1.26 12.59
N ILE A 132 11.17 -0.26 11.87
CA ILE A 132 10.67 1.13 11.91
C ILE A 132 9.18 1.17 11.53
N VAL A 133 8.75 0.42 10.51
CA VAL A 133 7.34 0.30 10.12
C VAL A 133 6.50 -0.19 11.31
N ARG A 134 6.90 -1.28 11.94
CA ARG A 134 6.18 -1.87 13.07
C ARG A 134 6.14 -0.93 14.28
N ASP A 135 7.26 -0.27 14.57
CA ASP A 135 7.36 0.70 15.66
C ASP A 135 6.45 1.92 15.41
N GLN A 136 6.36 2.40 14.17
CA GLN A 136 5.45 3.50 13.84
C GLN A 136 3.98 3.09 14.01
N VAL A 137 3.61 1.88 13.60
CA VAL A 137 2.25 1.36 13.84
C VAL A 137 1.97 1.27 15.35
N ARG A 138 2.95 0.83 16.15
CA ARG A 138 2.84 0.78 17.63
C ARG A 138 2.60 2.16 18.23
N VAL A 139 3.34 3.15 17.78
CA VAL A 139 3.17 4.54 18.24
C VAL A 139 1.78 5.09 17.92
N MET A 140 1.25 4.77 16.73
CA MET A 140 -0.03 5.31 16.25
C MET A 140 -1.24 4.53 16.79
N TYR A 141 -1.14 3.22 16.94
CA TYR A 141 -2.28 2.31 17.11
C TYR A 141 -2.14 1.31 18.27
N GLY A 142 -1.01 1.32 18.96
CA GLY A 142 -0.73 0.44 20.11
C GLY A 142 -0.17 -0.93 19.73
N ASP A 143 0.19 -1.69 20.78
CA ASP A 143 0.90 -2.97 20.64
C ASP A 143 0.09 -4.01 19.87
N GLU A 144 -1.21 -4.13 20.14
CA GLU A 144 -2.05 -5.13 19.48
C GLU A 144 -2.07 -4.96 17.95
N ALA A 145 -2.23 -3.73 17.46
CA ALA A 145 -2.19 -3.44 16.02
C ALA A 145 -0.80 -3.72 15.43
N ALA A 146 0.26 -3.35 16.16
CA ALA A 146 1.63 -3.56 15.74
C ALA A 146 2.03 -5.04 15.66
N GLU A 147 1.53 -5.88 16.55
CA GLU A 147 1.80 -7.32 16.51
C GLU A 147 1.00 -8.03 15.41
N ASN A 148 -0.24 -7.58 15.16
CA ASN A 148 -1.11 -8.22 14.18
C ASN A 148 -0.80 -7.80 12.74
N VAL A 149 -0.36 -6.54 12.49
CA VAL A 149 -0.08 -6.07 11.13
C VAL A 149 1.04 -6.92 10.49
N ARG A 150 0.79 -7.34 9.26
CA ARG A 150 1.82 -8.04 8.48
C ARG A 150 2.74 -7.02 7.83
N VAL A 151 4.03 -7.06 8.16
CA VAL A 151 5.05 -6.27 7.48
C VAL A 151 5.82 -7.20 6.55
N GLN A 152 5.99 -6.77 5.30
CA GLN A 152 6.76 -7.52 4.30
C GLN A 152 7.78 -6.61 3.63
N TYR A 153 8.88 -7.20 3.19
CA TYR A 153 9.87 -6.55 2.35
C TYR A 153 9.49 -6.72 0.88
N GLY A 154 9.38 -5.62 0.15
CA GLY A 154 8.97 -5.56 -1.27
C GLY A 154 10.10 -5.26 -2.24
N GLY A 155 11.37 -5.30 -1.82
CA GLY A 155 12.52 -5.14 -2.71
C GLY A 155 12.91 -6.43 -3.45
N SER A 156 14.02 -6.41 -4.17
CA SER A 156 14.52 -7.54 -4.94
C SER A 156 14.96 -8.69 -4.06
N VAL A 157 14.19 -9.77 -4.05
CA VAL A 157 14.51 -11.02 -3.34
C VAL A 157 14.84 -12.12 -4.36
N LYS A 158 15.93 -12.83 -4.12
CA LYS A 158 16.40 -13.95 -4.94
C LYS A 158 16.77 -15.14 -4.04
N PRO A 159 16.80 -16.38 -4.54
CA PRO A 159 17.16 -17.55 -3.72
C PRO A 159 18.52 -17.44 -3.04
N ASN A 160 19.43 -16.62 -3.56
CA ASN A 160 20.78 -16.43 -3.01
C ASN A 160 20.90 -15.28 -2.01
N ASN A 161 19.87 -14.46 -1.81
CA ASN A 161 19.86 -13.37 -0.83
C ASN A 161 18.72 -13.48 0.20
N ILE A 162 17.96 -14.56 0.14
CA ILE A 162 16.97 -14.90 1.16
C ILE A 162 17.66 -15.80 2.21
N VAL A 163 17.68 -15.37 3.45
CA VAL A 163 18.28 -16.13 4.56
C VAL A 163 17.20 -16.54 5.54
#